data_a62092b71dfb87c97160816386945454
#
_entry.id   a62092b71dfb87c97160816386945454
#
_cell.length_a   1.000
_cell.length_b   1.000
_cell.length_c   1.000
_cell.angle_alpha   90.00
_cell.angle_beta   90.00
_cell.angle_gamma   90.00
#
_symmetry.space_group_name_H-M   'P 1'
#
loop_
_entity.id
_entity.type
_entity.pdbx_description
1 polymer ?
#
loop_
_entity_poly.entity_id
_entity_poly.type
_entity_poly.pdbx_seq_one_letter_code
_entity_poly.pdbx_strand_id
1 'polypeptide(L)'
;ASVSPDGKQVAFIVRGDVFVTSTDYATTKQITNTPAKESGVSFAPDNRTLVYASERTGNWQLYTAKIARKEEANFPNATLIEEEVLLPSKTIERAYPQYSPDGKELAFIEDRNRLMVLDLKTQKVRQVTDGSTWYNTGGGFDYEWSPDGKWFTLEFIGLSLIHISE
;
A
#
# COMPACT_ATOMS: atom_id res chain seq x y z
N ALA A 1 -1.33 -9.18 4.85
CA ALA A 1 -0.93 -8.57 6.13
C ALA A 1 0.41 -7.85 5.97
N SER A 2 0.63 -6.84 6.78
CA SER A 2 1.88 -6.06 6.80
C SER A 2 2.32 -5.87 8.25
N VAL A 3 3.60 -6.12 8.54
CA VAL A 3 4.19 -5.87 9.85
C VAL A 3 4.86 -4.50 9.83
N SER A 4 4.69 -3.73 10.90
CA SER A 4 5.40 -2.45 11.04
C SER A 4 6.92 -2.68 11.09
N PRO A 5 7.75 -1.76 10.59
CA PRO A 5 9.20 -1.92 10.58
C PRO A 5 9.81 -2.19 11.96
N ASP A 6 9.24 -1.63 13.03
CA ASP A 6 9.67 -1.88 14.41
C ASP A 6 9.16 -3.21 15.00
N GLY A 7 8.34 -3.97 14.25
CA GLY A 7 7.78 -5.25 14.67
C GLY A 7 6.68 -5.18 15.73
N LYS A 8 6.21 -3.99 16.10
CA LYS A 8 5.25 -3.80 17.22
C LYS A 8 3.79 -3.84 16.80
N GLN A 9 3.52 -3.77 15.50
CA GLN A 9 2.16 -3.73 14.97
C GLN A 9 2.04 -4.63 13.74
N VAL A 10 0.85 -5.22 13.56
CA VAL A 10 0.48 -5.96 12.35
C VAL A 10 -0.81 -5.38 11.80
N ALA A 11 -0.77 -4.93 10.56
CA ALA A 11 -1.95 -4.52 9.81
C ALA A 11 -2.47 -5.68 8.96
N PHE A 12 -3.77 -5.86 8.92
CA PHE A 12 -4.42 -6.93 8.17
C PHE A 12 -5.83 -6.51 7.75
N ILE A 13 -6.41 -7.27 6.84
CA ILE A 13 -7.75 -7.01 6.32
C ILE A 13 -8.66 -8.18 6.66
N VAL A 14 -9.80 -7.88 7.26
CA VAL A 14 -10.86 -8.84 7.57
C VAL A 14 -12.19 -8.29 7.07
N ARG A 15 -12.89 -9.09 6.27
CA ARG A 15 -14.19 -8.73 5.68
C ARG A 15 -14.20 -7.39 4.93
N GLY A 16 -13.04 -7.01 4.37
CA GLY A 16 -12.89 -5.77 3.62
C GLY A 16 -12.50 -4.55 4.44
N ASP A 17 -12.35 -4.66 5.75
CA ASP A 17 -11.87 -3.56 6.60
C ASP A 17 -10.44 -3.76 7.07
N VAL A 18 -9.72 -2.66 7.22
CA VAL A 18 -8.35 -2.61 7.73
C VAL A 18 -8.34 -2.57 9.24
N PHE A 19 -7.56 -3.45 9.84
CA PHE A 19 -7.30 -3.53 11.28
C PHE A 19 -5.82 -3.47 11.57
N VAL A 20 -5.46 -2.96 12.73
CA VAL A 20 -4.10 -3.03 13.27
C VAL A 20 -4.13 -3.61 14.66
N THR A 21 -3.32 -4.62 14.91
CA THR A 21 -3.13 -5.22 16.22
C THR A 21 -1.72 -4.95 16.75
N SER A 22 -1.60 -4.82 18.08
CA SER A 22 -0.30 -4.80 18.76
C SER A 22 0.27 -6.21 18.81
N THR A 23 1.60 -6.35 18.68
CA THR A 23 2.30 -7.61 18.92
C THR A 23 2.61 -7.82 20.39
N ASP A 24 2.65 -6.76 21.19
CA ASP A 24 3.00 -6.79 22.61
C ASP A 24 1.76 -6.91 23.52
N TYR A 25 0.60 -6.44 23.06
CA TYR A 25 -0.63 -6.37 23.84
C TYR A 25 -1.82 -6.91 23.04
N ALA A 26 -2.82 -7.44 23.73
CA ALA A 26 -4.07 -7.92 23.10
C ALA A 26 -5.00 -6.75 22.73
N THR A 27 -4.48 -5.77 21.99
CA THR A 27 -5.22 -4.58 21.56
C THR A 27 -5.26 -4.51 20.04
N THR A 28 -6.46 -4.43 19.49
CA THR A 28 -6.72 -4.32 18.05
C THR A 28 -7.62 -3.13 17.78
N LYS A 29 -7.28 -2.35 16.78
CA LYS A 29 -8.09 -1.22 16.32
C LYS A 29 -8.56 -1.44 14.89
N GLN A 30 -9.83 -1.20 14.66
CA GLN A 30 -10.38 -1.06 13.30
C GLN A 30 -10.01 0.32 12.75
N ILE A 31 -9.36 0.33 11.60
CA ILE A 31 -8.90 1.57 10.95
C ILE A 31 -9.95 2.09 9.98
N THR A 32 -10.54 1.19 9.19
CA THR A 32 -11.62 1.54 8.27
C THR A 32 -12.94 0.91 8.71
N ASN A 33 -14.03 1.60 8.43
CA ASN A 33 -15.38 1.11 8.65
C ASN A 33 -16.28 1.67 7.54
N THR A 34 -16.14 1.10 6.36
CA THR A 34 -16.87 1.53 5.17
C THR A 34 -17.70 0.37 4.62
N PRO A 35 -18.77 0.63 3.87
CA PRO A 35 -19.52 -0.43 3.18
C PRO A 35 -18.75 -1.03 1.99
N ALA A 36 -17.64 -0.42 1.61
CA ALA A 36 -16.77 -0.87 0.52
C ALA A 36 -15.71 -1.85 1.02
N LYS A 37 -14.96 -2.43 0.10
CA LYS A 37 -13.82 -3.29 0.43
C LYS A 37 -12.52 -2.52 0.36
N GLU A 38 -11.66 -2.79 1.32
CA GLU A 38 -10.25 -2.42 1.31
C GLU A 38 -9.38 -3.63 0.97
N SER A 39 -8.20 -3.39 0.40
CA SER A 39 -7.26 -4.41 -0.04
C SER A 39 -5.83 -3.89 -0.01
N GLY A 40 -4.86 -4.79 0.15
CA GLY A 40 -3.45 -4.49 -0.07
C GLY A 40 -2.84 -3.50 0.93
N VAL A 41 -2.97 -3.75 2.23
CA VAL A 41 -2.40 -2.88 3.26
C VAL A 41 -0.88 -3.00 3.36
N SER A 42 -0.19 -1.86 3.51
CA SER A 42 1.26 -1.78 3.72
C SER A 42 1.60 -0.69 4.73
N PHE A 43 2.53 -0.98 5.66
CA PHE A 43 3.11 0.02 6.55
C PHE A 43 4.15 0.88 5.85
N ALA A 44 4.11 2.18 6.10
CA ALA A 44 5.23 3.06 5.82
C ALA A 44 6.38 2.82 6.82
N PRO A 45 7.63 3.16 6.46
CA PRO A 45 8.78 3.02 7.36
C PRO A 45 8.71 3.84 8.65
N ASP A 46 7.80 4.81 8.74
CA ASP A 46 7.60 5.63 9.94
C ASP A 46 6.81 4.93 11.07
N ASN A 47 6.32 3.70 10.86
CA ASN A 47 5.44 2.95 11.77
C ASN A 47 4.09 3.63 12.09
N ARG A 48 3.78 4.74 11.45
CA ARG A 48 2.67 5.64 11.77
C ARG A 48 1.71 5.89 10.62
N THR A 49 2.04 5.37 9.44
CA THR A 49 1.25 5.53 8.22
C THR A 49 1.01 4.18 7.58
N LEU A 50 -0.24 3.96 7.16
CA LEU A 50 -0.66 2.83 6.35
C LEU A 50 -1.06 3.33 4.97
N VAL A 51 -0.85 2.51 3.95
CA VAL A 51 -1.46 2.67 2.64
C VAL A 51 -2.27 1.42 2.31
N TYR A 52 -3.38 1.61 1.64
CA TYR A 52 -4.27 0.53 1.18
C TYR A 52 -5.07 1.00 -0.03
N ALA A 53 -5.68 0.07 -0.73
CA ALA A 53 -6.65 0.38 -1.79
C ALA A 53 -8.08 0.22 -1.26
N SER A 54 -9.00 1.05 -1.74
CA SER A 54 -10.43 0.98 -1.42
C SER A 54 -11.27 1.24 -2.65
N GLU A 55 -12.39 0.52 -2.77
CA GLU A 55 -13.36 0.71 -3.85
C GLU A 55 -14.52 1.63 -3.47
N ARG A 56 -14.39 2.42 -2.39
CA ARG A 56 -15.48 3.24 -1.82
C ARG A 56 -16.03 4.32 -2.74
N THR A 57 -15.29 4.69 -3.78
CA THR A 57 -15.71 5.67 -4.80
C THR A 57 -16.23 5.04 -6.09
N GLY A 58 -16.44 3.72 -6.12
CA GLY A 58 -16.91 2.96 -7.28
C GLY A 58 -15.80 2.33 -8.11
N ASN A 59 -14.55 2.70 -7.88
CA ASN A 59 -13.36 2.07 -8.43
C ASN A 59 -12.23 2.05 -7.40
N TRP A 60 -11.21 1.23 -7.63
CA TRP A 60 -10.08 1.10 -6.73
C TRP A 60 -9.22 2.35 -6.75
N GLN A 61 -9.04 2.97 -5.57
CA GLN A 61 -8.18 4.11 -5.35
C GLN A 61 -7.28 3.88 -4.14
N LEU A 62 -6.15 4.59 -4.08
CA LEU A 62 -5.22 4.50 -2.97
C LEU A 62 -5.59 5.48 -1.87
N TYR A 63 -5.52 5.01 -0.63
CA TYR A 63 -5.74 5.79 0.58
C TYR A 63 -4.58 5.62 1.54
N THR A 64 -4.30 6.65 2.30
CA THR A 64 -3.41 6.57 3.46
C THR A 64 -4.19 6.83 4.73
N ALA A 65 -3.83 6.12 5.80
CA ALA A 65 -4.27 6.38 7.16
C ALA A 65 -3.05 6.70 8.01
N LYS A 66 -3.08 7.80 8.73
CA LYS A 66 -1.96 8.29 9.53
C LYS A 66 -2.40 8.63 10.94
N ILE A 67 -1.56 8.30 11.92
CA ILE A 67 -1.74 8.73 13.31
C ILE A 67 -1.51 10.24 13.36
N ALA A 68 -2.56 10.99 13.72
CA ALA A 68 -2.54 12.46 13.71
C ALA A 68 -1.76 13.07 14.87
N ARG A 69 -1.86 12.47 16.06
CA ARG A 69 -1.25 13.01 17.27
C ARG A 69 0.16 12.50 17.45
N LYS A 70 1.10 13.41 17.65
CA LYS A 70 2.53 13.09 17.78
C LYS A 70 2.87 12.22 18.99
N GLU A 71 2.12 12.41 20.09
CA GLU A 71 2.28 11.66 21.32
C GLU A 71 1.78 10.21 21.25
N GLU A 72 0.99 9.88 20.25
CA GLU A 72 0.46 8.54 20.03
C GLU A 72 1.39 7.78 19.07
N ALA A 73 2.01 6.71 19.55
CA ALA A 73 3.04 6.00 18.80
C ALA A 73 2.53 4.88 17.90
N ASN A 74 1.37 4.28 18.25
CA ASN A 74 0.86 3.07 17.63
C ASN A 74 -0.62 3.21 17.28
N PHE A 75 -1.04 2.58 16.17
CA PHE A 75 -2.44 2.58 15.75
C PHE A 75 -3.42 2.01 16.79
N PRO A 76 -3.14 0.88 17.46
CA PRO A 76 -4.07 0.33 18.46
C PRO A 76 -4.46 1.30 19.56
N ASN A 77 -3.57 2.20 19.93
CA ASN A 77 -3.78 3.19 20.99
C ASN A 77 -4.06 4.61 20.44
N ALA A 78 -4.10 4.79 19.14
CA ALA A 78 -4.34 6.09 18.52
C ALA A 78 -5.81 6.50 18.69
N THR A 79 -6.04 7.76 19.08
CA THR A 79 -7.37 8.33 19.27
C THR A 79 -7.85 9.11 18.04
N LEU A 80 -6.92 9.56 17.20
CA LEU A 80 -7.23 10.29 15.98
C LEU A 80 -6.38 9.77 14.81
N ILE A 81 -7.06 9.31 13.76
CA ILE A 81 -6.46 8.84 12.52
C ILE A 81 -6.96 9.72 11.39
N GLU A 82 -6.03 10.29 10.63
CA GLU A 82 -6.32 11.06 9.42
C GLU A 82 -6.20 10.16 8.19
N GLU A 83 -7.18 10.25 7.31
CA GLU A 83 -7.24 9.49 6.08
C GLU A 83 -7.21 10.42 4.88
N GLU A 84 -6.41 10.11 3.87
CA GLU A 84 -6.29 10.86 2.64
C GLU A 84 -6.35 9.92 1.42
N VAL A 85 -6.94 10.41 0.32
CA VAL A 85 -6.87 9.75 -0.96
C VAL A 85 -5.62 10.20 -1.72
N LEU A 86 -4.87 9.23 -2.27
CA LEU A 86 -3.72 9.50 -3.13
C LEU A 86 -4.11 9.42 -4.60
N LEU A 87 -3.66 10.40 -5.41
CA LEU A 87 -3.86 10.40 -6.86
C LEU A 87 -5.31 10.10 -7.28
N PRO A 88 -6.31 10.82 -6.77
CA PRO A 88 -7.71 10.49 -7.02
C PRO A 88 -8.03 10.51 -8.52
N SER A 89 -8.75 9.49 -8.99
CA SER A 89 -9.20 9.38 -10.38
C SER A 89 -10.58 8.74 -10.44
N LYS A 90 -11.39 9.18 -11.39
CA LYS A 90 -12.69 8.55 -11.68
C LYS A 90 -12.60 7.45 -12.72
N THR A 91 -11.51 7.39 -13.47
CA THR A 91 -11.35 6.51 -14.64
C THR A 91 -10.22 5.51 -14.52
N ILE A 92 -9.22 5.79 -13.68
CA ILE A 92 -8.02 4.97 -13.50
C ILE A 92 -8.12 4.25 -12.16
N GLU A 93 -8.00 2.93 -12.18
CA GLU A 93 -7.90 2.11 -10.98
C GLU A 93 -6.46 2.01 -10.49
N ARG A 94 -6.28 2.06 -9.17
CA ARG A 94 -4.98 1.87 -8.52
C ARG A 94 -5.13 0.96 -7.32
N ALA A 95 -4.25 -0.05 -7.23
CA ALA A 95 -4.31 -1.07 -6.19
C ALA A 95 -2.92 -1.62 -5.86
N TYR A 96 -2.84 -2.51 -4.87
CA TYR A 96 -1.64 -3.21 -4.45
C TYR A 96 -0.48 -2.28 -4.10
N PRO A 97 -0.68 -1.28 -3.22
CA PRO A 97 0.36 -0.34 -2.88
C PRO A 97 1.41 -0.94 -1.95
N GLN A 98 2.68 -0.58 -2.18
CA GLN A 98 3.80 -0.94 -1.31
C GLN A 98 4.78 0.22 -1.22
N TYR A 99 5.12 0.63 -0.01
CA TYR A 99 6.20 1.60 0.19
C TYR A 99 7.55 1.02 -0.19
N SER A 100 8.43 1.87 -0.75
CA SER A 100 9.83 1.53 -0.89
C SER A 100 10.48 1.35 0.49
N PRO A 101 11.59 0.59 0.61
CA PRO A 101 12.26 0.35 1.89
C PRO A 101 12.68 1.63 2.62
N ASP A 102 13.02 2.70 1.89
CA ASP A 102 13.38 4.00 2.44
C ASP A 102 12.19 4.93 2.70
N GLY A 103 10.98 4.53 2.30
CA GLY A 103 9.74 5.29 2.47
C GLY A 103 9.57 6.52 1.59
N LYS A 104 10.45 6.72 0.61
CA LYS A 104 10.41 7.90 -0.27
C LYS A 104 9.49 7.72 -1.46
N GLU A 105 9.23 6.49 -1.83
CA GLU A 105 8.42 6.13 -2.99
C GLU A 105 7.32 5.13 -2.62
N LEU A 106 6.27 5.13 -3.41
CA LEU A 106 5.16 4.19 -3.31
C LEU A 106 4.97 3.51 -4.67
N ALA A 107 5.11 2.19 -4.70
CA ALA A 107 4.75 1.40 -5.87
C ALA A 107 3.28 0.99 -5.80
N PHE A 108 2.64 0.85 -6.95
CA PHE A 108 1.27 0.37 -7.08
C PHE A 108 1.01 -0.16 -8.48
N ILE A 109 -0.08 -0.90 -8.64
CA ILE A 109 -0.55 -1.37 -9.94
C ILE A 109 -1.66 -0.48 -10.43
N GLU A 110 -1.52 0.03 -11.65
CA GLU A 110 -2.49 0.88 -12.33
C GLU A 110 -3.20 0.08 -13.42
N ASP A 111 -4.54 0.18 -13.45
CA ASP A 111 -5.41 -0.51 -14.40
C ASP A 111 -5.09 -2.01 -14.54
N ARG A 112 -4.72 -2.66 -13.43
CA ARG A 112 -4.47 -4.10 -13.29
C ARG A 112 -3.24 -4.65 -14.01
N ASN A 113 -2.53 -3.84 -14.78
CA ASN A 113 -1.46 -4.36 -15.63
C ASN A 113 -0.18 -3.51 -15.69
N ARG A 114 -0.16 -2.33 -15.09
CA ARG A 114 1.02 -1.48 -15.09
C ARG A 114 1.56 -1.26 -13.70
N LEU A 115 2.83 -1.59 -13.49
CA LEU A 115 3.54 -1.23 -12.28
C LEU A 115 4.02 0.21 -12.40
N MET A 116 3.60 1.03 -11.44
CA MET A 116 3.89 2.45 -11.35
C MET A 116 4.60 2.76 -10.05
N VAL A 117 5.34 3.85 -10.02
CA VAL A 117 5.98 4.36 -8.80
C VAL A 117 5.69 5.85 -8.65
N LEU A 118 5.22 6.23 -7.47
CA LEU A 118 4.99 7.60 -7.05
C LEU A 118 6.16 8.07 -6.18
N ASP A 119 6.80 9.16 -6.56
CA ASP A 119 7.70 9.90 -5.66
C ASP A 119 6.86 10.72 -4.69
N LEU A 120 6.95 10.43 -3.40
CA LEU A 120 6.10 11.05 -2.37
C LEU A 120 6.43 12.52 -2.12
N LYS A 121 7.65 12.96 -2.43
CA LYS A 121 8.04 14.35 -2.28
C LYS A 121 7.59 15.21 -3.44
N THR A 122 7.83 14.75 -4.66
CA THR A 122 7.54 15.52 -5.88
C THR A 122 6.13 15.28 -6.41
N GLN A 123 5.46 14.23 -5.95
CA GLN A 123 4.15 13.76 -6.43
C GLN A 123 4.16 13.35 -7.92
N LYS A 124 5.33 13.04 -8.47
CA LYS A 124 5.48 12.56 -9.84
C LYS A 124 5.34 11.05 -9.88
N VAL A 125 4.61 10.57 -10.87
CA VAL A 125 4.42 9.15 -11.15
C VAL A 125 5.26 8.75 -12.36
N ARG A 126 5.98 7.62 -12.27
CA ARG A 126 6.68 7.02 -13.40
C ARG A 126 6.18 5.60 -13.64
N GLN A 127 6.20 5.18 -14.87
CA GLN A 127 5.81 3.84 -15.28
C GLN A 127 7.02 2.92 -15.29
N VAL A 128 6.89 1.74 -14.67
CA VAL A 128 7.94 0.72 -14.61
C VAL A 128 7.72 -0.37 -15.67
N THR A 129 6.47 -0.83 -15.84
CA THR A 129 6.10 -1.81 -16.86
C THR A 129 5.12 -1.19 -17.84
N ASP A 130 5.14 -1.66 -19.10
CA ASP A 130 4.30 -1.12 -20.17
C ASP A 130 2.89 -1.73 -20.25
N GLY A 131 2.61 -2.73 -19.41
CA GLY A 131 1.33 -3.43 -19.41
C GLY A 131 1.14 -4.44 -20.52
N SER A 132 2.17 -4.69 -21.34
CA SER A 132 2.11 -5.63 -22.46
C SER A 132 2.22 -7.10 -22.04
N THR A 133 2.71 -7.34 -20.81
CA THR A 133 2.90 -8.69 -20.29
C THR A 133 1.60 -9.21 -19.67
N TRP A 134 1.22 -10.43 -20.03
CA TRP A 134 0.07 -11.11 -19.42
C TRP A 134 0.42 -11.50 -17.98
N TYR A 135 -0.19 -10.80 -17.07
CA TYR A 135 -0.17 -11.12 -15.65
C TYR A 135 -1.42 -11.92 -15.32
N ASN A 136 -1.33 -12.76 -14.33
CA ASN A 136 -2.32 -13.73 -13.90
C ASN A 136 -3.78 -13.25 -14.08
N THR A 137 -4.67 -14.13 -14.51
CA THR A 137 -6.07 -13.87 -14.89
C THR A 137 -6.97 -13.23 -13.83
N GLY A 138 -6.46 -12.95 -12.63
CA GLY A 138 -7.19 -12.34 -11.52
C GLY A 138 -7.12 -10.82 -11.41
N GLY A 139 -6.45 -10.13 -12.32
CA GLY A 139 -6.40 -8.66 -12.32
C GLY A 139 -5.31 -8.07 -11.44
N GLY A 140 -4.11 -8.56 -11.54
CA GLY A 140 -2.92 -8.08 -10.86
C GLY A 140 -1.79 -9.08 -11.00
N PHE A 141 -0.63 -8.71 -10.58
CA PHE A 141 0.55 -9.57 -10.49
C PHE A 141 1.26 -9.29 -9.17
N ASP A 142 1.94 -10.28 -8.65
CA ASP A 142 2.72 -10.11 -7.43
C ASP A 142 4.05 -9.44 -7.77
N TYR A 143 4.42 -8.46 -6.98
CA TYR A 143 5.67 -7.75 -7.08
C TYR A 143 6.23 -7.43 -5.71
N GLU A 144 7.54 -7.29 -5.61
CA GLU A 144 8.21 -6.88 -4.39
C GLU A 144 9.38 -5.95 -4.69
N TRP A 145 9.60 -4.98 -3.80
CA TRP A 145 10.80 -4.18 -3.79
C TRP A 145 12.01 -5.00 -3.37
N SER A 146 13.15 -4.78 -4.02
CA SER A 146 14.41 -5.23 -3.45
C SER A 146 14.74 -4.44 -2.17
N PRO A 147 15.53 -5.01 -1.24
CA PRO A 147 15.89 -4.32 0.01
C PRO A 147 16.60 -2.98 -0.18
N ASP A 148 17.32 -2.81 -1.29
CA ASP A 148 18.01 -1.56 -1.62
C ASP A 148 17.14 -0.56 -2.39
N GLY A 149 15.89 -0.92 -2.71
CA GLY A 149 14.94 -0.08 -3.43
C GLY A 149 15.25 0.16 -4.91
N LYS A 150 16.18 -0.61 -5.50
CA LYS A 150 16.65 -0.40 -6.89
C LYS A 150 16.04 -1.36 -7.89
N TRP A 151 15.40 -2.42 -7.43
CA TRP A 151 14.85 -3.48 -8.27
C TRP A 151 13.45 -3.86 -7.83
N PHE A 152 12.68 -4.37 -8.78
CA PHE A 152 11.46 -5.13 -8.49
C PHE A 152 11.62 -6.58 -8.91
N THR A 153 11.10 -7.48 -8.08
CA THR A 153 10.80 -8.85 -8.48
C THR A 153 9.34 -8.91 -8.90
N LEU A 154 9.07 -9.44 -10.07
CA LEU A 154 7.72 -9.63 -10.60
C LEU A 154 7.44 -11.11 -10.77
N GLU A 155 6.27 -11.55 -10.31
CA GLU A 155 5.76 -12.89 -10.55
C GLU A 155 4.74 -12.86 -11.71
N PHE A 156 5.14 -13.43 -12.85
CA PHE A 156 4.26 -13.71 -13.99
C PHE A 156 4.60 -15.11 -14.50
N ILE A 157 4.29 -15.48 -15.77
CA ILE A 157 4.72 -16.77 -16.34
C ILE A 157 6.25 -16.80 -16.46
N GLY A 158 6.92 -17.00 -15.32
CA GLY A 158 8.36 -16.87 -15.13
C GLY A 158 8.70 -15.73 -14.16
N LEU A 159 9.84 -15.85 -13.50
CA LEU A 159 10.38 -14.81 -12.61
C LEU A 159 11.16 -13.78 -13.43
N SER A 160 10.92 -12.51 -13.21
CA SER A 160 11.68 -11.42 -13.82
C SER A 160 12.15 -10.40 -12.78
N LEU A 161 13.35 -9.89 -13.01
CA LEU A 161 13.92 -8.78 -12.26
C LEU A 161 13.92 -7.53 -13.13
N ILE A 162 13.33 -6.46 -12.65
CA ILE A 162 13.30 -5.18 -13.34
C ILE A 162 14.07 -4.15 -12.52
N HIS A 163 15.14 -3.60 -13.11
CA HIS A 163 15.87 -2.48 -12.55
C HIS A 163 15.09 -1.19 -12.72
N ILE A 164 14.99 -0.43 -11.62
CA ILE A 164 14.35 0.87 -11.65
C ILE A 164 15.42 1.88 -12.04
N SER A 165 15.41 2.32 -13.30
CA SER A 165 16.25 3.43 -13.73
C SER A 165 15.69 4.75 -13.18
N GLU A 166 16.59 5.61 -12.74
CA GLU A 166 16.28 6.98 -12.32
C GLU A 166 15.68 7.82 -13.47
#